data_4033ca2edcf87dc1ae94b2b3f06e59d4
#
_entry.id   4033ca2edcf87dc1ae94b2b3f06e59d4
#
_cell.length_a   1.000
_cell.length_b   1.000
_cell.length_c   1.000
_cell.angle_alpha   90.00
_cell.angle_beta   90.00
_cell.angle_gamma   90.00
#
_symmetry.space_group_name_H-M   'P 1'
#
loop_
_entity.id
_entity.type
_entity.pdbx_description
1 polymer ?
#
loop_
_entity_poly.entity_id
_entity_poly.type
_entity_poly.pdbx_seq_one_letter_code
_entity_poly.pdbx_strand_id
1 'polypeptide(L)'
;MENYFNTLSLREKLKQLGKCRFMDASEFAEGIKALDQKRVVILGCGAQGLNQGLNMRDSGLDVYYALRQEAIEQQRESYQKATQNGFVVGTFEELIPTADLVCNLTPDKQHTHVINKVVPLMKRGAVLSYSHGFNIVEEGME
;
A
#
# COMPACT_ATOMS: atom_id res chain seq x y z
N MET A 1 5.51 -10.64 -26.71
CA MET A 1 4.25 -10.64 -25.95
C MET A 1 3.30 -9.67 -26.63
N GLU A 2 2.16 -10.13 -27.06
CA GLU A 2 1.18 -9.27 -27.73
C GLU A 2 0.46 -8.43 -26.65
N ASN A 3 0.56 -7.11 -26.74
CA ASN A 3 -0.10 -6.22 -25.80
C ASN A 3 -1.62 -6.28 -26.04
N TYR A 4 -2.42 -6.45 -25.00
CA TYR A 4 -3.89 -6.44 -25.04
C TYR A 4 -4.45 -5.30 -25.92
N PHE A 5 -3.88 -4.10 -25.84
CA PHE A 5 -4.33 -2.96 -26.64
C PHE A 5 -4.18 -3.17 -28.15
N ASN A 6 -3.20 -3.98 -28.58
CA ASN A 6 -2.98 -4.30 -29.98
C ASN A 6 -3.99 -5.32 -30.53
N THR A 7 -4.64 -6.08 -29.67
CA THR A 7 -5.70 -7.04 -30.08
C THR A 7 -7.05 -6.37 -30.31
N LEU A 8 -7.23 -5.11 -29.87
CA LEU A 8 -8.48 -4.37 -29.96
C LEU A 8 -8.66 -3.73 -31.34
N SER A 9 -9.89 -3.74 -31.84
CA SER A 9 -10.30 -2.91 -32.99
C SER A 9 -10.17 -1.40 -32.66
N LEU A 10 -10.10 -0.55 -33.67
CA LEU A 10 -10.03 0.90 -33.49
C LEU A 10 -11.18 1.44 -32.61
N ARG A 11 -12.40 0.94 -32.82
CA ARG A 11 -13.58 1.34 -32.04
C ARG A 11 -13.42 0.96 -30.55
N GLU A 12 -12.90 -0.21 -30.26
CA GLU A 12 -12.65 -0.67 -28.90
C GLU A 12 -11.52 0.12 -28.26
N LYS A 13 -10.44 0.43 -29.00
CA LYS A 13 -9.36 1.31 -28.51
C LYS A 13 -9.89 2.67 -28.10
N LEU A 14 -10.69 3.32 -28.96
CA LEU A 14 -11.30 4.61 -28.65
C LEU A 14 -12.24 4.54 -27.43
N LYS A 15 -13.00 3.44 -27.30
CA LYS A 15 -13.86 3.20 -26.14
C LYS A 15 -13.06 3.05 -24.84
N GLN A 16 -11.91 2.40 -24.88
CA GLN A 16 -11.04 2.27 -23.71
C GLN A 16 -10.37 3.61 -23.36
N LEU A 17 -9.88 4.35 -24.36
CA LEU A 17 -9.32 5.68 -24.14
C LEU A 17 -10.35 6.65 -23.57
N GLY A 18 -11.62 6.57 -24.00
CA GLY A 18 -12.71 7.37 -23.43
C GLY A 18 -13.03 7.10 -21.96
N LYS A 19 -12.53 5.99 -21.39
CA LYS A 19 -12.62 5.68 -19.94
C LYS A 19 -11.49 6.31 -19.13
N CYS A 20 -10.43 6.77 -19.79
CA CYS A 20 -9.32 7.44 -19.12
C CYS A 20 -9.78 8.83 -18.66
N ARG A 21 -9.49 9.15 -17.40
CA ARG A 21 -9.79 10.44 -16.80
C ARG A 21 -8.53 10.97 -16.14
N PHE A 22 -8.24 12.24 -16.39
CA PHE A 22 -7.25 12.96 -15.60
C PHE A 22 -7.95 13.54 -14.37
N MET A 23 -7.32 13.33 -13.22
CA MET A 23 -7.79 13.89 -11.96
C MET A 23 -7.45 15.39 -11.93
N ASP A 24 -8.43 16.24 -11.66
CA ASP A 24 -8.22 17.66 -11.43
C ASP A 24 -7.58 17.89 -10.05
N ALA A 25 -6.76 18.92 -9.91
CA ALA A 25 -6.10 19.23 -8.64
C ALA A 25 -7.11 19.48 -7.49
N SER A 26 -8.30 19.98 -7.79
CA SER A 26 -9.38 20.16 -6.81
C SER A 26 -9.90 18.84 -6.22
N GLU A 27 -9.73 17.73 -6.94
CA GLU A 27 -10.19 16.40 -6.52
C GLU A 27 -9.20 15.70 -5.54
N PHE A 28 -7.97 16.21 -5.40
CA PHE A 28 -6.97 15.58 -4.50
C PHE A 28 -7.43 15.57 -3.03
N ALA A 29 -8.20 16.58 -2.62
CA ALA A 29 -8.75 16.63 -1.27
C ALA A 29 -9.79 15.53 -0.98
N GLU A 30 -10.41 14.94 -2.01
CA GLU A 30 -11.40 13.87 -1.84
C GLU A 30 -10.75 12.59 -1.32
N GLY A 31 -9.51 12.28 -1.76
CA GLY A 31 -8.75 11.14 -1.27
C GLY A 31 -8.44 11.25 0.22
N ILE A 32 -8.08 12.43 0.70
CA ILE A 32 -7.82 12.69 2.11
C ILE A 32 -9.11 12.52 2.92
N LYS A 33 -10.23 13.08 2.44
CA LYS A 33 -11.54 12.93 3.08
C LYS A 33 -12.01 11.47 3.17
N ALA A 34 -11.75 10.68 2.13
CA ALA A 34 -12.10 9.26 2.11
C ALA A 34 -11.33 8.45 3.18
N LEU A 35 -10.16 8.93 3.59
CA LEU A 35 -9.31 8.31 4.60
C LEU A 35 -9.42 9.00 5.98
N ASP A 36 -10.30 10.00 6.11
CA ASP A 36 -10.55 10.65 7.40
C ASP A 36 -11.03 9.62 8.44
N GLN A 37 -10.45 9.68 9.64
CA GLN A 37 -10.68 8.74 10.74
C GLN A 37 -10.40 7.26 10.39
N LYS A 38 -9.68 7.01 9.29
CA LYS A 38 -9.24 5.67 8.89
C LYS A 38 -7.80 5.45 9.31
N ARG A 39 -7.53 4.24 9.79
CA ARG A 39 -6.17 3.83 10.15
C ARG A 39 -5.45 3.30 8.93
N VAL A 40 -4.34 3.94 8.59
CA VAL A 40 -3.42 3.51 7.54
C VAL A 40 -2.25 2.76 8.16
N VAL A 41 -2.00 1.54 7.72
CA VAL A 41 -0.85 0.74 8.15
C VAL A 41 0.05 0.47 6.95
N ILE A 42 1.29 0.91 7.03
CA ILE A 42 2.30 0.71 6.00
C ILE A 42 3.17 -0.50 6.37
N LEU A 43 3.34 -1.42 5.41
CA LEU A 43 4.24 -2.56 5.50
C LEU A 43 5.57 -2.17 4.90
N GLY A 44 6.63 -2.18 5.73
CA GLY A 44 7.98 -1.81 5.32
C GLY A 44 8.26 -0.31 5.40
N CYS A 45 9.43 0.03 5.96
CA CYS A 45 9.91 1.40 6.11
C CYS A 45 11.26 1.58 5.39
N GLY A 46 11.26 1.28 4.08
CA GLY A 46 12.33 1.68 3.17
C GLY A 46 12.19 3.15 2.77
N ALA A 47 12.94 3.60 1.75
CA ALA A 47 12.87 4.99 1.29
C ALA A 47 11.45 5.39 0.85
N GLN A 48 10.80 4.56 0.03
CA GLN A 48 9.43 4.79 -0.43
C GLN A 48 8.43 4.74 0.73
N GLY A 49 8.53 3.73 1.58
CA GLY A 49 7.64 3.56 2.73
C GLY A 49 7.70 4.75 3.67
N LEU A 50 8.89 5.23 4.02
CA LEU A 50 9.06 6.38 4.88
C LEU A 50 8.46 7.65 4.27
N ASN A 51 8.83 7.98 3.02
CA ASN A 51 8.39 9.22 2.38
C ASN A 51 6.87 9.25 2.17
N GLN A 52 6.25 8.14 1.80
CA GLN A 52 4.80 8.06 1.68
C GLN A 52 4.11 8.24 3.05
N GLY A 53 4.64 7.60 4.10
CA GLY A 53 4.10 7.77 5.45
C GLY A 53 4.21 9.21 5.96
N LEU A 54 5.32 9.89 5.71
CA LEU A 54 5.50 11.31 6.04
C LEU A 54 4.47 12.18 5.31
N ASN A 55 4.32 12.01 4.00
CA ASN A 55 3.34 12.75 3.20
C ASN A 55 1.89 12.51 3.67
N MET A 56 1.55 11.25 3.99
CA MET A 56 0.23 10.91 4.51
C MET A 56 -0.03 11.57 5.88
N ARG A 57 0.94 11.51 6.78
CA ARG A 57 0.86 12.17 8.09
C ARG A 57 0.74 13.68 7.96
N ASP A 58 1.52 14.30 7.09
CA ASP A 58 1.47 15.75 6.84
C ASP A 58 0.12 16.18 6.22
N SER A 59 -0.56 15.24 5.57
CA SER A 59 -1.94 15.39 5.11
C SER A 59 -3.01 15.13 6.19
N GLY A 60 -2.61 14.86 7.42
CA GLY A 60 -3.50 14.66 8.57
C GLY A 60 -4.02 13.22 8.75
N LEU A 61 -3.45 12.25 8.05
CA LEU A 61 -3.86 10.85 8.16
C LEU A 61 -3.20 10.14 9.36
N ASP A 62 -3.91 9.17 9.94
CA ASP A 62 -3.44 8.33 11.05
C ASP A 62 -2.62 7.15 10.52
N VAL A 63 -1.27 7.25 10.60
CA VAL A 63 -0.32 6.34 9.94
C VAL A 63 0.52 5.57 10.94
N TYR A 64 0.58 4.26 10.75
CA TYR A 64 1.35 3.29 11.53
C TYR A 64 2.25 2.44 10.63
N TYR A 65 3.31 1.88 11.20
CA TYR A 65 4.17 0.93 10.49
C TYR A 65 4.08 -0.45 11.12
N ALA A 66 3.67 -1.43 10.34
CA ALA A 66 3.75 -2.83 10.72
C ALA A 66 5.03 -3.45 10.19
N LEU A 67 5.83 -4.00 11.08
CA LEU A 67 7.10 -4.64 10.79
C LEU A 67 7.09 -6.08 11.30
N ARG A 68 8.02 -6.89 10.78
CA ARG A 68 8.24 -8.23 11.32
C ARG A 68 8.79 -8.14 12.74
N GLN A 69 8.38 -9.06 13.60
CA GLN A 69 8.83 -9.15 14.98
C GLN A 69 10.36 -9.05 15.10
N GLU A 70 11.10 -9.81 14.29
CA GLU A 70 12.55 -9.80 14.29
C GLU A 70 13.17 -8.44 13.94
N ALA A 71 12.49 -7.67 13.09
CA ALA A 71 12.98 -6.33 12.71
C ALA A 71 12.81 -5.32 13.85
N ILE A 72 11.79 -5.50 14.68
CA ILE A 72 11.54 -4.70 15.88
C ILE A 72 12.55 -5.09 16.98
N GLU A 73 12.69 -6.39 17.29
CA GLU A 73 13.58 -6.89 18.33
C GLU A 73 15.05 -6.54 18.06
N GLN A 74 15.47 -6.67 16.79
CA GLN A 74 16.84 -6.36 16.36
C GLN A 74 17.04 -4.87 16.06
N GLN A 75 16.00 -4.03 16.25
CA GLN A 75 16.02 -2.61 15.92
C GLN A 75 16.61 -2.30 14.54
N ARG A 76 16.18 -3.09 13.53
CA ARG A 76 16.69 -2.94 12.17
C ARG A 76 16.42 -1.52 11.64
N GLU A 77 17.09 -1.16 10.55
CA GLU A 77 17.02 0.15 9.92
C GLU A 77 15.57 0.65 9.69
N SER A 78 14.66 -0.25 9.28
CA SER A 78 13.24 0.07 9.09
C SER A 78 12.55 0.49 10.39
N TYR A 79 12.86 -0.16 11.51
CA TYR A 79 12.36 0.21 12.83
C TYR A 79 12.91 1.56 13.28
N GLN A 80 14.22 1.75 13.15
CA GLN A 80 14.88 3.02 13.52
C GLN A 80 14.33 4.19 12.70
N LYS A 81 14.18 4.02 11.38
CA LYS A 81 13.62 5.06 10.51
C LYS A 81 12.21 5.46 10.92
N ALA A 82 11.34 4.50 11.19
CA ALA A 82 9.96 4.79 11.57
C ALA A 82 9.90 5.49 12.94
N THR A 83 10.60 4.97 13.95
CA THR A 83 10.57 5.52 15.32
C THR A 83 11.24 6.88 15.43
N GLN A 84 12.38 7.10 14.75
CA GLN A 84 13.06 8.41 14.72
C GLN A 84 12.21 9.51 14.07
N ASN A 85 11.29 9.13 13.17
CA ASN A 85 10.33 10.05 12.56
C ASN A 85 9.01 10.14 13.35
N GLY A 86 8.94 9.56 14.55
CA GLY A 86 7.80 9.69 15.46
C GLY A 86 6.60 8.82 15.09
N PHE A 87 6.76 7.80 14.23
CA PHE A 87 5.69 6.87 13.93
C PHE A 87 5.57 5.77 14.99
N VAL A 88 4.34 5.34 15.22
CA VAL A 88 4.05 4.14 16.00
C VAL A 88 4.38 2.91 15.16
N VAL A 89 5.16 2.01 15.73
CA VAL A 89 5.56 0.74 15.12
C VAL A 89 5.03 -0.41 15.93
N GLY A 90 4.48 -1.41 15.26
CA GLY A 90 4.04 -2.67 15.87
C GLY A 90 4.24 -3.85 14.94
N THR A 91 3.88 -5.02 15.39
CA THR A 91 3.91 -6.25 14.59
C THR A 91 2.73 -6.31 13.61
N PHE A 92 2.76 -7.26 12.69
CA PHE A 92 1.63 -7.50 11.79
C PHE A 92 0.39 -7.90 12.59
N GLU A 93 0.56 -8.76 13.57
CA GLU A 93 -0.49 -9.28 14.42
C GLU A 93 -1.19 -8.20 15.26
N GLU A 94 -0.44 -7.18 15.68
CA GLU A 94 -0.97 -6.06 16.48
C GLU A 94 -1.70 -5.04 15.63
N LEU A 95 -1.16 -4.67 14.48
CA LEU A 95 -1.64 -3.51 13.73
C LEU A 95 -2.60 -3.85 12.59
N ILE A 96 -2.37 -4.96 11.86
CA ILE A 96 -3.17 -5.29 10.68
C ILE A 96 -4.66 -5.50 11.00
N PRO A 97 -5.06 -6.17 12.09
CA PRO A 97 -6.49 -6.30 12.43
C PRO A 97 -7.21 -4.98 12.65
N THR A 98 -6.48 -3.91 12.92
CA THR A 98 -7.04 -2.57 13.18
C THR A 98 -7.06 -1.68 11.94
N ALA A 99 -6.33 -2.04 10.88
CA ALA A 99 -6.15 -1.23 9.68
C ALA A 99 -7.42 -1.14 8.83
N ASP A 100 -7.71 0.03 8.31
CA ASP A 100 -8.70 0.26 7.24
C ASP A 100 -8.03 0.21 5.87
N LEU A 101 -6.80 0.70 5.78
CA LEU A 101 -5.95 0.65 4.59
C LEU A 101 -4.59 0.06 4.96
N VAL A 102 -4.19 -0.98 4.26
CA VAL A 102 -2.86 -1.60 4.35
C VAL A 102 -2.09 -1.28 3.08
N CYS A 103 -0.97 -0.56 3.20
CA CYS A 103 -0.10 -0.21 2.08
C CYS A 103 1.13 -1.11 2.06
N ASN A 104 1.21 -2.01 1.09
CA ASN A 104 2.39 -2.87 0.93
C ASN A 104 3.49 -2.14 0.15
N LEU A 105 4.49 -1.67 0.87
CA LEU A 105 5.68 -0.98 0.35
C LEU A 105 6.98 -1.77 0.64
N THR A 106 6.84 -3.07 0.84
CA THR A 106 7.97 -3.99 0.95
C THR A 106 8.60 -4.24 -0.44
N PRO A 107 9.87 -4.66 -0.51
CA PRO A 107 10.48 -5.06 -1.78
C PRO A 107 9.73 -6.21 -2.46
N ASP A 108 9.63 -6.17 -3.79
CA ASP A 108 8.85 -7.13 -4.61
C ASP A 108 9.12 -8.60 -4.26
N LYS A 109 10.39 -8.95 -4.06
CA LYS A 109 10.81 -10.32 -3.67
C LYS A 109 10.21 -10.81 -2.34
N GLN A 110 9.65 -9.91 -1.53
CA GLN A 110 9.06 -10.24 -0.24
C GLN A 110 7.53 -10.21 -0.28
N HIS A 111 6.93 -9.74 -1.37
CA HIS A 111 5.48 -9.49 -1.45
C HIS A 111 4.67 -10.74 -1.11
N THR A 112 4.89 -11.86 -1.78
CA THR A 112 4.17 -13.12 -1.53
C THR A 112 4.22 -13.54 -0.07
N HIS A 113 5.43 -13.57 0.50
CA HIS A 113 5.59 -13.96 1.88
C HIS A 113 4.89 -13.01 2.86
N VAL A 114 4.94 -11.71 2.59
CA VAL A 114 4.28 -10.68 3.41
C VAL A 114 2.77 -10.79 3.27
N ILE A 115 2.26 -10.88 2.05
CA ILE A 115 0.81 -10.92 1.77
C ILE A 115 0.17 -12.17 2.36
N ASN A 116 0.79 -13.34 2.24
CA ASN A 116 0.30 -14.58 2.85
C ASN A 116 0.18 -14.51 4.38
N LYS A 117 0.99 -13.66 5.03
CA LYS A 117 0.86 -13.40 6.47
C LYS A 117 -0.18 -12.33 6.81
N VAL A 118 -0.27 -11.30 5.98
CA VAL A 118 -1.04 -10.10 6.26
C VAL A 118 -2.53 -10.26 5.92
N VAL A 119 -2.84 -10.84 4.76
CA VAL A 119 -4.23 -10.98 4.30
C VAL A 119 -5.13 -11.70 5.32
N PRO A 120 -4.69 -12.82 5.94
CA PRO A 120 -5.52 -13.50 6.96
C PRO A 120 -5.78 -12.66 8.22
N LEU A 121 -4.94 -11.66 8.49
CA LEU A 121 -5.08 -10.76 9.65
C LEU A 121 -5.96 -9.55 9.36
N MET A 122 -6.22 -9.25 8.09
CA MET A 122 -6.99 -8.06 7.72
C MET A 122 -8.45 -8.20 8.15
N LYS A 123 -9.00 -7.14 8.74
CA LYS A 123 -10.44 -7.09 9.03
C LYS A 123 -11.26 -7.04 7.75
N ARG A 124 -12.49 -7.53 7.80
CA ARG A 124 -13.41 -7.45 6.68
C ARG A 124 -13.67 -5.99 6.27
N GLY A 125 -13.54 -5.70 4.98
CA GLY A 125 -13.71 -4.36 4.42
C GLY A 125 -12.45 -3.50 4.43
N ALA A 126 -11.34 -3.97 5.00
CA ALA A 126 -10.05 -3.30 4.83
C ALA A 126 -9.57 -3.40 3.38
N VAL A 127 -8.84 -2.38 2.95
CA VAL A 127 -8.28 -2.27 1.60
C VAL A 127 -6.79 -2.59 1.63
N LEU A 128 -6.33 -3.42 0.69
CA LEU A 128 -4.92 -3.68 0.46
C LEU A 128 -4.45 -2.89 -0.77
N SER A 129 -3.45 -2.05 -0.60
CA SER A 129 -2.83 -1.25 -1.65
C SER A 129 -1.45 -1.78 -1.99
N TYR A 130 -1.17 -1.90 -3.28
CA TYR A 130 0.13 -2.25 -3.82
C TYR A 130 0.68 -1.07 -4.62
N SER A 131 1.95 -0.75 -4.44
CA SER A 131 2.64 0.19 -5.32
C SER A 131 3.13 -0.46 -6.61
N HIS A 132 3.27 -1.78 -6.64
CA HIS A 132 3.70 -2.55 -7.79
C HIS A 132 2.92 -3.87 -7.89
N GLY A 133 2.37 -4.14 -9.06
CA GLY A 133 1.52 -5.31 -9.31
C GLY A 133 2.25 -6.60 -9.68
N PHE A 134 3.60 -6.65 -9.60
CA PHE A 134 4.41 -7.77 -10.06
C PHE A 134 3.94 -9.12 -9.46
N ASN A 135 3.80 -9.18 -8.17
CA ASN A 135 3.42 -10.40 -7.47
C ASN A 135 1.98 -10.87 -7.83
N ILE A 136 1.06 -9.95 -8.12
CA ILE A 136 -0.31 -10.29 -8.54
C ILE A 136 -0.29 -10.94 -9.92
N VAL A 137 0.60 -10.46 -10.82
CA VAL A 137 0.70 -10.96 -12.19
C VAL A 137 1.42 -12.32 -12.24
N GLU A 138 2.48 -12.49 -11.45
CA GLU A 138 3.32 -13.69 -11.48
C GLU A 138 2.79 -14.85 -10.61
N GLU A 139 2.09 -14.54 -9.51
CA GLU A 139 1.68 -15.54 -8.53
C GLU A 139 0.17 -15.57 -8.26
N GLY A 140 -0.56 -14.56 -8.67
CA GLY A 140 -2.00 -14.39 -8.38
C GLY A 140 -2.95 -14.99 -9.41
N MET A 141 -2.44 -15.72 -10.38
CA MET A 141 -3.24 -16.39 -11.42
C MET A 141 -3.25 -17.92 -11.31
N GLU A 142 -2.78 -18.50 -10.21
CA GLU A 142 -2.94 -19.91 -9.92
C GLU A 142 -4.20 -20.22 -9.11
#